data_e8d9f6e587a5d8eb19e59f7586295100
#
_entry.id   e8d9f6e587a5d8eb19e59f7586295100
#
_cell.length_a   1.000
_cell.length_b   1.000
_cell.length_c   1.000
_cell.angle_alpha   90.00
_cell.angle_beta   90.00
_cell.angle_gamma   90.00
#
_symmetry.space_group_name_H-M   'P 1'
#
loop_
_entity.id
_entity.type
_entity.pdbx_description
1 polymer ?
#
loop_
_entity_poly.entity_id
_entity_poly.type
_entity_poly.pdbx_seq_one_letter_code
_entity_poly.pdbx_strand_id
1 'polypeptide(L)'
;MTLKAVIFGSIGSFSETSRIQLESFNEALSQNGLKQQWDEKEYIEFLKIQGGLNRLKQVFPESNSQVLEKIHSDKTLLFQQKLDEGESFLRTGFEAFCEMLLQNNILIGLASTTFLDSIDAILKILNTISRENFAFIGHQGLTQRQKPDPEIYEIALREMGVKKDEVLAFEDTRLSLMSPIHAGIKTIAIPGELSSGQDFSEATLVIQQYSDLDLERLNEILLS
;
A
#
# COMPACT_ATOMS: atom_id res chain seq x y z
N MET A 1 24.93 -2.62 11.78
CA MET A 1 23.96 -1.89 10.95
C MET A 1 23.03 -1.15 11.88
N THR A 2 22.52 0.00 11.49
CA THR A 2 21.61 0.82 12.31
C THR A 2 20.44 1.19 11.43
N LEU A 3 19.22 1.04 11.91
CA LEU A 3 17.99 1.42 11.20
C LEU A 3 17.98 2.93 10.97
N LYS A 4 17.91 3.36 9.72
CA LYS A 4 17.86 4.76 9.32
C LYS A 4 16.53 5.18 8.74
N ALA A 5 15.78 4.23 8.17
CA ALA A 5 14.49 4.54 7.58
C ALA A 5 13.53 3.37 7.66
N VAL A 6 12.25 3.70 7.68
CA VAL A 6 11.13 2.79 7.47
C VAL A 6 10.36 3.26 6.25
N ILE A 7 10.05 2.35 5.33
CA ILE A 7 9.29 2.64 4.12
C ILE A 7 7.97 1.86 4.13
N PHE A 8 6.87 2.58 4.16
CA PHE A 8 5.53 2.01 3.99
C PHE A 8 5.24 1.86 2.49
N GLY A 9 4.90 0.67 2.05
CA GLY A 9 4.86 0.40 0.61
C GLY A 9 3.55 0.77 -0.08
N SER A 10 2.46 0.74 0.63
CA SER A 10 1.14 1.00 0.06
C SER A 10 0.27 1.78 1.04
N ILE A 11 -0.82 2.34 0.54
CA ILE A 11 -1.85 2.93 1.39
C ILE A 11 -2.36 1.89 2.38
N GLY A 12 -2.57 0.64 1.93
CA GLY A 12 -3.04 -0.46 2.75
C GLY A 12 -2.10 -0.86 3.89
N SER A 13 -0.82 -0.49 3.84
CA SER A 13 0.10 -0.76 4.94
C SER A 13 -0.18 0.10 6.19
N PHE A 14 -0.76 1.29 6.05
CA PHE A 14 -1.06 2.15 7.19
C PHE A 14 -2.55 2.49 7.38
N SER A 15 -3.38 2.25 6.36
CA SER A 15 -4.83 2.46 6.43
C SER A 15 -5.59 1.28 5.84
N GLU A 16 -6.63 0.79 6.50
CA GLU A 16 -7.46 -0.29 5.96
C GLU A 16 -8.41 0.26 4.91
N THR A 17 -8.19 -0.11 3.66
CA THR A 17 -8.93 0.39 2.51
C THR A 17 -9.48 -0.72 1.61
N SER A 18 -9.26 -1.98 1.94
CA SER A 18 -9.60 -3.10 1.04
C SER A 18 -11.10 -3.20 0.74
N ARG A 19 -11.97 -2.98 1.73
CA ARG A 19 -13.43 -2.95 1.55
C ARG A 19 -13.88 -1.77 0.72
N ILE A 20 -13.36 -0.57 0.99
CA ILE A 20 -13.67 0.65 0.23
C ILE A 20 -13.29 0.46 -1.24
N GLN A 21 -12.17 -0.19 -1.50
CA GLN A 21 -11.74 -0.53 -2.86
C GLN A 21 -12.74 -1.45 -3.56
N LEU A 22 -13.19 -2.52 -2.89
CA LEU A 22 -14.17 -3.46 -3.41
C LEU A 22 -15.51 -2.77 -3.71
N GLU A 23 -16.02 -1.99 -2.76
CA GLU A 23 -17.27 -1.24 -2.90
C GLU A 23 -17.19 -0.25 -4.08
N SER A 24 -16.06 0.47 -4.20
CA SER A 24 -15.85 1.40 -5.30
C SER A 24 -15.81 0.71 -6.67
N PHE A 25 -15.26 -0.52 -6.75
CA PHE A 25 -15.35 -1.33 -7.98
C PHE A 25 -16.79 -1.69 -8.30
N ASN A 26 -17.53 -2.21 -7.34
CA ASN A 26 -18.92 -2.63 -7.53
C ASN A 26 -19.83 -1.47 -7.94
N GLU A 27 -19.64 -0.32 -7.33
CA GLU A 27 -20.39 0.88 -7.68
C GLU A 27 -20.05 1.36 -9.09
N ALA A 28 -18.77 1.42 -9.46
CA ALA A 28 -18.35 1.81 -10.79
C ALA A 28 -18.85 0.83 -11.89
N LEU A 29 -18.83 -0.48 -11.61
CA LEU A 29 -19.40 -1.48 -12.51
C LEU A 29 -20.89 -1.23 -12.75
N SER A 30 -21.65 -1.02 -11.67
CA SER A 30 -23.09 -0.72 -11.73
C SER A 30 -23.39 0.55 -12.52
N GLN A 31 -22.68 1.65 -12.24
CA GLN A 31 -22.86 2.94 -12.92
C GLN A 31 -22.58 2.85 -14.42
N ASN A 32 -21.72 1.92 -14.86
CA ASN A 32 -21.41 1.67 -16.27
C ASN A 32 -22.22 0.52 -16.90
N GLY A 33 -23.31 0.09 -16.26
CA GLY A 33 -24.27 -0.87 -16.79
C GLY A 33 -23.84 -2.34 -16.71
N LEU A 34 -22.75 -2.66 -16.03
CA LEU A 34 -22.34 -4.02 -15.75
C LEU A 34 -23.04 -4.51 -14.47
N LYS A 35 -23.86 -5.55 -14.61
CA LYS A 35 -24.65 -6.09 -13.49
C LYS A 35 -23.84 -6.98 -12.54
N GLN A 36 -22.64 -7.38 -12.96
CA GLN A 36 -21.79 -8.24 -12.14
C GLN A 36 -21.27 -7.43 -10.95
N GLN A 37 -21.46 -7.97 -9.75
CA GLN A 37 -20.91 -7.47 -8.50
C GLN A 37 -19.91 -8.50 -8.00
N TRP A 38 -18.77 -8.02 -7.50
CA TRP A 38 -17.77 -8.90 -6.90
C TRP A 38 -18.08 -9.10 -5.42
N ASP A 39 -18.10 -10.34 -4.98
CA ASP A 39 -18.08 -10.64 -3.56
C ASP A 39 -16.64 -10.59 -2.98
N GLU A 40 -16.52 -10.71 -1.65
CA GLU A 40 -15.20 -10.67 -1.00
C GLU A 40 -14.28 -11.81 -1.48
N LYS A 41 -14.82 -13.00 -1.73
CA LYS A 41 -14.04 -14.17 -2.17
C LYS A 41 -13.47 -13.97 -3.57
N GLU A 42 -14.29 -13.46 -4.48
CA GLU A 42 -13.87 -13.12 -5.83
C GLU A 42 -12.81 -12.00 -5.79
N TYR A 43 -13.03 -10.96 -4.96
CA TYR A 43 -12.11 -9.86 -4.87
C TYR A 43 -10.75 -10.27 -4.27
N ILE A 44 -10.72 -11.16 -3.28
CA ILE A 44 -9.49 -11.74 -2.74
C ILE A 44 -8.68 -12.42 -3.86
N GLU A 45 -9.32 -13.18 -4.75
CA GLU A 45 -8.64 -13.77 -5.90
C GLU A 45 -8.12 -12.69 -6.88
N PHE A 46 -8.89 -11.62 -7.09
CA PHE A 46 -8.49 -10.52 -7.96
C PHE A 46 -7.34 -9.66 -7.37
N LEU A 47 -7.12 -9.68 -6.06
CA LEU A 47 -5.94 -9.05 -5.44
C LEU A 47 -4.62 -9.68 -5.88
N LYS A 48 -4.63 -10.89 -6.43
CA LYS A 48 -3.47 -11.55 -7.05
C LYS A 48 -3.08 -10.93 -8.41
N ILE A 49 -3.97 -10.12 -9.00
CA ILE A 49 -3.77 -9.44 -10.28
C ILE A 49 -3.30 -8.01 -10.01
N GLN A 50 -2.19 -7.65 -10.62
CA GLN A 50 -1.62 -6.32 -10.48
C GLN A 50 -2.47 -5.24 -11.16
N GLY A 51 -2.83 -4.20 -10.40
CA GLY A 51 -3.50 -3.00 -10.92
C GLY A 51 -4.99 -3.19 -11.21
N GLY A 52 -5.79 -2.18 -10.84
CA GLY A 52 -7.25 -2.22 -10.97
C GLY A 52 -7.74 -2.38 -12.41
N LEU A 53 -7.11 -1.70 -13.36
CA LEU A 53 -7.46 -1.82 -14.77
C LEU A 53 -7.17 -3.23 -15.33
N ASN A 54 -6.06 -3.84 -14.92
CA ASN A 54 -5.72 -5.21 -15.35
C ASN A 54 -6.71 -6.23 -14.78
N ARG A 55 -7.17 -6.03 -13.53
CA ARG A 55 -8.26 -6.85 -12.95
C ARG A 55 -9.51 -6.79 -13.82
N LEU A 56 -9.94 -5.57 -14.20
CA LEU A 56 -11.10 -5.39 -15.09
C LEU A 56 -10.91 -6.09 -16.44
N LYS A 57 -9.74 -5.94 -17.07
CA LYS A 57 -9.42 -6.60 -18.34
C LYS A 57 -9.45 -8.13 -18.25
N GLN A 58 -9.01 -8.68 -17.14
CA GLN A 58 -9.01 -10.13 -16.94
C GLN A 58 -10.41 -10.68 -16.65
N VAL A 59 -11.22 -9.94 -15.89
CA VAL A 59 -12.60 -10.36 -15.55
C VAL A 59 -13.58 -10.13 -16.71
N PHE A 60 -13.35 -9.11 -17.51
CA PHE A 60 -14.21 -8.73 -18.64
C PHE A 60 -13.42 -8.70 -19.97
N PRO A 61 -12.87 -9.85 -20.42
CA PRO A 61 -11.98 -9.88 -21.59
C PRO A 61 -12.65 -9.46 -22.90
N GLU A 62 -13.97 -9.63 -23.01
CA GLU A 62 -14.76 -9.25 -24.19
C GLU A 62 -15.22 -7.78 -24.19
N SER A 63 -14.95 -7.04 -23.13
CA SER A 63 -15.37 -5.65 -23.00
C SER A 63 -14.41 -4.71 -23.75
N ASN A 64 -14.97 -3.64 -24.31
CA ASN A 64 -14.18 -2.60 -24.96
C ASN A 64 -13.20 -1.96 -23.95
N SER A 65 -11.93 -1.81 -24.33
CA SER A 65 -10.89 -1.23 -23.47
C SER A 65 -11.24 0.17 -22.96
N GLN A 66 -11.90 1.02 -23.77
CA GLN A 66 -12.33 2.36 -23.36
C GLN A 66 -13.38 2.30 -22.24
N VAL A 67 -14.29 1.30 -22.29
CA VAL A 67 -15.29 1.09 -21.23
C VAL A 67 -14.59 0.68 -19.94
N LEU A 68 -13.62 -0.24 -20.00
CA LEU A 68 -12.88 -0.67 -18.82
C LEU A 68 -12.02 0.44 -18.22
N GLU A 69 -11.41 1.27 -19.05
CA GLU A 69 -10.67 2.47 -18.62
C GLU A 69 -11.59 3.47 -17.93
N LYS A 70 -12.80 3.68 -18.48
CA LYS A 70 -13.82 4.54 -17.84
C LYS A 70 -14.24 3.97 -16.48
N ILE A 71 -14.54 2.67 -16.38
CA ILE A 71 -14.90 2.03 -15.11
C ILE A 71 -13.76 2.19 -14.08
N HIS A 72 -12.51 2.02 -14.51
CA HIS A 72 -11.36 2.20 -13.62
C HIS A 72 -11.22 3.65 -13.14
N SER A 73 -11.48 4.62 -14.01
CA SER A 73 -11.49 6.04 -13.66
C SER A 73 -12.61 6.36 -12.68
N ASP A 74 -13.84 5.92 -12.97
CA ASP A 74 -15.01 6.12 -12.09
C ASP A 74 -14.77 5.48 -10.71
N LYS A 75 -14.25 4.25 -10.67
CA LYS A 75 -13.83 3.56 -9.44
C LYS A 75 -12.83 4.39 -8.64
N THR A 76 -11.86 5.01 -9.31
CA THR A 76 -10.83 5.81 -8.63
C THR A 76 -11.45 7.07 -8.00
N LEU A 77 -12.37 7.72 -8.70
CA LEU A 77 -13.11 8.88 -8.18
C LEU A 77 -13.99 8.50 -6.97
N LEU A 78 -14.74 7.40 -7.08
CA LEU A 78 -15.58 6.89 -5.99
C LEU A 78 -14.74 6.53 -4.76
N PHE A 79 -13.62 5.85 -4.96
CA PHE A 79 -12.68 5.54 -3.88
C PHE A 79 -12.20 6.81 -3.18
N GLN A 80 -11.85 7.84 -3.95
CA GLN A 80 -11.38 9.12 -3.40
C GLN A 80 -12.49 9.84 -2.63
N GLN A 81 -13.74 9.85 -3.15
CA GLN A 81 -14.89 10.42 -2.44
C GLN A 81 -15.12 9.75 -1.09
N LYS A 82 -15.11 8.40 -1.06
CA LYS A 82 -15.26 7.62 0.19
C LYS A 82 -14.14 7.92 1.20
N LEU A 83 -12.91 8.12 0.74
CA LEU A 83 -11.81 8.54 1.61
C LEU A 83 -12.03 9.95 2.17
N ASP A 84 -12.46 10.90 1.36
CA ASP A 84 -12.75 12.28 1.78
C ASP A 84 -13.95 12.32 2.75
N GLU A 85 -14.88 11.39 2.68
CA GLU A 85 -16.00 11.18 3.62
C GLU A 85 -15.59 10.50 4.93
N GLY A 86 -14.30 10.09 5.05
CA GLY A 86 -13.75 9.51 6.27
C GLY A 86 -14.06 8.04 6.48
N GLU A 87 -14.31 7.29 5.41
CA GLU A 87 -14.60 5.84 5.48
C GLU A 87 -13.36 4.98 5.76
N SER A 88 -12.14 5.53 5.71
CA SER A 88 -10.91 4.79 5.99
C SER A 88 -10.46 4.94 7.44
N PHE A 89 -9.77 3.92 7.95
CA PHE A 89 -9.26 3.87 9.31
C PHE A 89 -7.76 3.61 9.29
N LEU A 90 -7.01 4.35 10.11
CA LEU A 90 -5.60 4.04 10.35
C LEU A 90 -5.47 2.67 11.03
N ARG A 91 -4.45 1.93 10.65
CA ARG A 91 -4.11 0.70 11.34
C ARG A 91 -3.68 0.99 12.77
N THR A 92 -4.08 0.10 13.68
CA THR A 92 -3.82 0.24 15.12
C THR A 92 -2.34 0.50 15.40
N GLY A 93 -2.08 1.61 16.09
CA GLY A 93 -0.73 2.02 16.51
C GLY A 93 0.12 2.71 15.44
N PHE A 94 -0.40 2.95 14.22
CA PHE A 94 0.42 3.50 13.12
C PHE A 94 1.04 4.87 13.47
N GLU A 95 0.25 5.84 13.93
CA GLU A 95 0.79 7.19 14.22
C GLU A 95 1.79 7.16 15.37
N ALA A 96 1.47 6.44 16.46
CA ALA A 96 2.41 6.28 17.58
C ALA A 96 3.72 5.60 17.15
N PHE A 97 3.65 4.64 16.24
CA PHE A 97 4.81 4.02 15.64
C PHE A 97 5.65 5.00 14.83
N CYS A 98 5.02 5.81 13.99
CA CYS A 98 5.72 6.87 13.23
C CYS A 98 6.35 7.91 14.15
N GLU A 99 5.65 8.36 15.19
CA GLU A 99 6.19 9.28 16.19
C GLU A 99 7.44 8.70 16.87
N MET A 100 7.39 7.43 17.28
CA MET A 100 8.54 6.71 17.85
C MET A 100 9.74 6.73 16.88
N LEU A 101 9.52 6.45 15.60
CA LEU A 101 10.57 6.48 14.58
C LEU A 101 11.20 7.89 14.47
N LEU A 102 10.35 8.91 14.31
CA LEU A 102 10.79 10.30 14.16
C LEU A 102 11.56 10.82 15.38
N GLN A 103 11.11 10.51 16.60
CA GLN A 103 11.78 10.84 17.86
C GLN A 103 13.18 10.22 17.96
N ASN A 104 13.41 9.11 17.24
CA ASN A 104 14.71 8.42 17.20
C ASN A 104 15.50 8.72 15.92
N ASN A 105 15.16 9.80 15.20
CA ASN A 105 15.79 10.23 13.96
C ASN A 105 15.78 9.17 12.85
N ILE A 106 14.77 8.30 12.83
CA ILE A 106 14.53 7.34 11.77
C ILE A 106 13.57 7.98 10.76
N LEU A 107 14.00 8.06 9.51
CA LEU A 107 13.19 8.62 8.42
C LEU A 107 12.00 7.74 8.13
N ILE A 108 10.88 8.34 7.75
CA ILE A 108 9.73 7.61 7.21
C ILE A 108 9.52 7.96 5.75
N GLY A 109 9.14 6.98 4.96
CA GLY A 109 8.84 7.15 3.54
C GLY A 109 7.62 6.33 3.12
N LEU A 110 7.01 6.72 2.01
CA LEU A 110 5.92 5.99 1.36
C LEU A 110 6.36 5.58 -0.05
N ALA A 111 6.35 4.29 -0.36
CA ALA A 111 6.67 3.76 -1.68
C ALA A 111 5.41 3.19 -2.37
N SER A 112 4.46 4.06 -2.69
CA SER A 112 3.22 3.69 -3.37
C SER A 112 3.34 3.79 -4.89
N THR A 113 2.54 3.02 -5.62
CA THR A 113 2.33 3.14 -7.07
C THR A 113 0.89 3.55 -7.40
N THR A 114 0.20 4.12 -6.43
CA THR A 114 -1.14 4.68 -6.57
C THR A 114 -1.09 6.15 -7.04
N PHE A 115 -2.23 6.72 -7.42
CA PHE A 115 -2.33 8.14 -7.77
C PHE A 115 -2.02 9.03 -6.58
N LEU A 116 -1.34 10.15 -6.83
CA LEU A 116 -0.94 11.10 -5.79
C LEU A 116 -2.16 11.64 -5.03
N ASP A 117 -3.24 11.97 -5.74
CA ASP A 117 -4.48 12.50 -5.12
C ASP A 117 -5.08 11.51 -4.11
N SER A 118 -5.03 10.21 -4.39
CA SER A 118 -5.47 9.18 -3.43
C SER A 118 -4.55 9.08 -2.21
N ILE A 119 -3.24 9.28 -2.40
CA ILE A 119 -2.28 9.35 -1.29
C ILE A 119 -2.58 10.57 -0.42
N ASP A 120 -2.76 11.74 -1.05
CA ASP A 120 -3.02 12.97 -0.34
C ASP A 120 -4.37 12.94 0.42
N ALA A 121 -5.39 12.29 -0.15
CA ALA A 121 -6.67 12.07 0.54
C ALA A 121 -6.49 11.23 1.82
N ILE A 122 -5.72 10.14 1.74
CA ILE A 122 -5.45 9.29 2.91
C ILE A 122 -4.56 10.01 3.94
N LEU A 123 -3.57 10.78 3.51
CA LEU A 123 -2.72 11.50 4.45
C LEU A 123 -3.48 12.56 5.27
N LYS A 124 -4.65 13.01 4.81
CA LYS A 124 -5.52 13.92 5.56
C LYS A 124 -6.13 13.31 6.83
N ILE A 125 -6.20 11.98 6.93
CA ILE A 125 -6.74 11.31 8.14
C ILE A 125 -5.71 11.20 9.28
N LEU A 126 -4.45 11.59 9.02
CA LEU A 126 -3.42 11.66 10.04
C LEU A 126 -3.69 12.84 11.00
N ASN A 127 -3.49 12.61 12.28
CA ASN A 127 -3.78 13.59 13.34
C ASN A 127 -2.52 14.12 14.02
N THR A 128 -1.54 13.24 14.27
CA THR A 128 -0.33 13.58 15.05
C THR A 128 0.92 13.71 14.18
N ILE A 129 0.89 13.13 12.99
CA ILE A 129 1.90 13.30 11.94
C ILE A 129 1.23 13.87 10.69
N SER A 130 2.02 14.42 9.78
CA SER A 130 1.53 15.04 8.55
C SER A 130 2.36 14.61 7.35
N ARG A 131 1.95 15.04 6.15
CA ARG A 131 2.65 14.79 4.89
C ARG A 131 4.14 15.19 4.97
N GLU A 132 4.44 16.29 5.66
CA GLU A 132 5.78 16.88 5.78
C GLU A 132 6.75 16.01 6.60
N ASN A 133 6.24 15.07 7.39
CA ASN A 133 7.06 14.13 8.13
C ASN A 133 7.63 13.02 7.24
N PHE A 134 7.06 12.80 6.05
CA PHE A 134 7.56 11.81 5.11
C PHE A 134 8.73 12.37 4.30
N ALA A 135 9.92 11.78 4.45
CA ALA A 135 11.11 12.13 3.68
C ALA A 135 10.98 11.78 2.18
N PHE A 136 10.09 10.86 1.83
CA PHE A 136 9.78 10.47 0.46
C PHE A 136 8.31 10.06 0.34
N ILE A 137 7.66 10.51 -0.73
CA ILE A 137 6.32 10.05 -1.11
C ILE A 137 6.33 9.61 -2.56
N GLY A 138 6.41 8.28 -2.74
CA GLY A 138 6.31 7.62 -4.04
C GLY A 138 4.87 7.53 -4.52
N HIS A 139 4.68 7.71 -5.81
CA HIS A 139 3.38 7.61 -6.48
C HIS A 139 3.54 7.11 -7.93
N GLN A 140 2.44 6.76 -8.59
CA GLN A 140 2.43 6.21 -9.94
C GLN A 140 3.25 7.03 -10.96
N GLY A 141 3.26 8.36 -10.83
CA GLY A 141 3.97 9.24 -11.78
C GLY A 141 5.50 9.18 -11.69
N LEU A 142 6.08 8.53 -10.68
CA LEU A 142 7.53 8.40 -10.50
C LEU A 142 8.10 7.11 -11.09
N THR A 143 7.27 6.12 -11.45
CA THR A 143 7.71 4.81 -11.91
C THR A 143 7.18 4.49 -13.28
N GLN A 144 7.94 3.73 -14.05
CA GLN A 144 7.51 3.13 -15.31
C GLN A 144 6.96 1.71 -15.11
N ARG A 145 7.42 1.04 -14.07
CA ARG A 145 7.05 -0.33 -13.71
C ARG A 145 6.33 -0.34 -12.37
N GLN A 146 5.27 -1.11 -12.31
CA GLN A 146 4.50 -1.26 -11.08
C GLN A 146 5.02 -2.44 -10.26
N LYS A 147 4.69 -2.49 -8.97
CA LYS A 147 4.94 -3.65 -8.12
C LYS A 147 4.40 -4.92 -8.78
N PRO A 148 5.10 -6.05 -8.73
CA PRO A 148 6.20 -6.39 -7.81
C PRO A 148 7.60 -5.93 -8.27
N ASP A 149 7.72 -5.07 -9.29
CA ASP A 149 9.01 -4.50 -9.68
C ASP A 149 9.58 -3.63 -8.53
N PRO A 150 10.90 -3.69 -8.27
CA PRO A 150 11.53 -2.95 -7.18
C PRO A 150 11.66 -1.44 -7.41
N GLU A 151 11.37 -0.93 -8.60
CA GLU A 151 11.70 0.43 -9.04
C GLU A 151 11.30 1.52 -8.03
N ILE A 152 10.08 1.46 -7.45
CA ILE A 152 9.62 2.48 -6.50
C ILE A 152 10.45 2.49 -5.21
N TYR A 153 10.94 1.31 -4.77
CA TYR A 153 11.80 1.19 -3.60
C TYR A 153 13.22 1.63 -3.89
N GLU A 154 13.76 1.32 -5.08
CA GLU A 154 15.07 1.80 -5.53
C GLU A 154 15.09 3.32 -5.62
N ILE A 155 14.00 3.94 -6.10
CA ILE A 155 13.83 5.39 -6.10
C ILE A 155 13.78 5.91 -4.65
N ALA A 156 13.00 5.29 -3.77
CA ALA A 156 12.90 5.68 -2.37
C ALA A 156 14.25 5.66 -1.66
N LEU A 157 15.02 4.57 -1.81
CA LEU A 157 16.37 4.45 -1.23
C LEU A 157 17.30 5.59 -1.69
N ARG A 158 17.27 5.89 -3.00
CA ARG A 158 18.10 6.96 -3.58
C ARG A 158 17.70 8.34 -3.07
N GLU A 159 16.41 8.66 -3.10
CA GLU A 159 15.90 10.00 -2.69
C GLU A 159 16.05 10.23 -1.19
N MET A 160 15.92 9.18 -0.37
CA MET A 160 16.11 9.26 1.08
C MET A 160 17.61 9.17 1.49
N GLY A 161 18.51 8.86 0.57
CA GLY A 161 19.95 8.75 0.83
C GLY A 161 20.34 7.61 1.78
N VAL A 162 19.58 6.50 1.75
CA VAL A 162 19.78 5.35 2.62
C VAL A 162 20.10 4.08 1.81
N LYS A 163 20.77 3.11 2.45
CA LYS A 163 21.05 1.81 1.84
C LYS A 163 19.98 0.79 2.21
N LYS A 164 19.79 -0.21 1.39
CA LYS A 164 18.80 -1.27 1.60
C LYS A 164 18.94 -2.02 2.93
N ASP A 165 20.16 -2.15 3.43
CA ASP A 165 20.51 -2.80 4.70
C ASP A 165 20.35 -1.88 5.94
N GLU A 166 19.94 -0.63 5.72
CA GLU A 166 19.62 0.36 6.74
C GLU A 166 18.11 0.65 6.84
N VAL A 167 17.28 -0.14 6.10
CA VAL A 167 15.85 0.12 5.91
C VAL A 167 15.02 -1.13 6.21
N LEU A 168 13.84 -0.93 6.79
CA LEU A 168 12.76 -1.91 6.83
C LEU A 168 11.59 -1.41 6.00
N ALA A 169 10.94 -2.31 5.27
CA ALA A 169 9.73 -2.01 4.51
C ALA A 169 8.50 -2.68 5.14
N PHE A 170 7.33 -2.07 4.96
CA PHE A 170 6.03 -2.61 5.36
C PHE A 170 5.11 -2.74 4.16
N GLU A 171 4.47 -3.90 4.01
CA GLU A 171 3.53 -4.18 2.92
C GLU A 171 2.31 -4.98 3.38
N ASP A 172 1.18 -4.80 2.68
CA ASP A 172 -0.13 -5.33 3.07
C ASP A 172 -0.62 -6.49 2.20
N THR A 173 -0.05 -6.70 1.02
CA THR A 173 -0.43 -7.77 0.09
C THR A 173 0.78 -8.56 -0.39
N ARG A 174 0.56 -9.84 -0.74
CA ARG A 174 1.60 -10.71 -1.30
C ARG A 174 2.31 -10.09 -2.51
N LEU A 175 1.54 -9.51 -3.41
CA LEU A 175 2.07 -8.93 -4.64
C LEU A 175 2.96 -7.71 -4.36
N SER A 176 2.52 -6.82 -3.47
CA SER A 176 3.29 -5.63 -3.11
C SER A 176 4.52 -5.96 -2.26
N LEU A 177 4.43 -7.00 -1.42
CA LEU A 177 5.54 -7.52 -0.60
C LEU A 177 6.79 -7.87 -1.43
N MET A 178 6.58 -8.41 -2.62
CA MET A 178 7.71 -8.80 -3.48
C MET A 178 8.55 -7.63 -3.98
N SER A 179 7.98 -6.43 -4.05
CA SER A 179 8.70 -5.25 -4.56
C SER A 179 9.89 -4.84 -3.68
N PRO A 180 9.75 -4.61 -2.36
CA PRO A 180 10.89 -4.32 -1.48
C PRO A 180 11.83 -5.53 -1.33
N ILE A 181 11.30 -6.77 -1.35
CA ILE A 181 12.13 -7.98 -1.34
C ILE A 181 13.04 -8.02 -2.57
N HIS A 182 12.53 -7.73 -3.76
CA HIS A 182 13.34 -7.66 -4.99
C HIS A 182 14.33 -6.48 -4.95
N ALA A 183 14.06 -5.41 -4.21
CA ALA A 183 15.03 -4.36 -3.92
C ALA A 183 16.10 -4.77 -2.88
N GLY A 184 15.95 -5.94 -2.28
CA GLY A 184 16.84 -6.48 -1.25
C GLY A 184 16.62 -5.85 0.13
N ILE A 185 15.43 -5.32 0.40
CA ILE A 185 15.03 -4.71 1.68
C ILE A 185 14.32 -5.78 2.53
N LYS A 186 14.67 -5.88 3.80
CA LYS A 186 13.93 -6.69 4.76
C LYS A 186 12.53 -6.15 4.95
N THR A 187 11.54 -7.02 4.79
CA THR A 187 10.15 -6.59 4.67
C THR A 187 9.27 -7.26 5.73
N ILE A 188 8.50 -6.44 6.41
CA ILE A 188 7.49 -6.86 7.38
C ILE A 188 6.13 -6.82 6.68
N ALA A 189 5.38 -7.90 6.75
CA ALA A 189 4.02 -7.94 6.27
C ALA A 189 3.05 -7.47 7.36
N ILE A 190 2.11 -6.59 6.98
CA ILE A 190 0.96 -6.20 7.78
C ILE A 190 -0.30 -6.40 6.93
N PRO A 191 -0.81 -7.64 6.82
CA PRO A 191 -1.89 -7.96 5.90
C PRO A 191 -3.16 -7.16 6.18
N GLY A 192 -3.82 -6.72 5.10
CA GLY A 192 -5.15 -6.15 5.16
C GLY A 192 -6.23 -7.21 5.42
N GLU A 193 -7.43 -6.78 5.75
CA GLU A 193 -8.56 -7.67 6.05
C GLU A 193 -8.78 -8.69 4.90
N LEU A 194 -8.81 -8.21 3.66
CA LEU A 194 -9.04 -9.06 2.48
C LEU A 194 -7.74 -9.69 1.91
N SER A 195 -6.58 -9.42 2.49
CA SER A 195 -5.31 -10.04 2.10
C SER A 195 -4.74 -11.01 3.14
N SER A 196 -5.38 -11.13 4.31
CA SER A 196 -4.89 -11.94 5.44
C SER A 196 -4.68 -13.43 5.13
N GLY A 197 -5.40 -13.97 4.15
CA GLY A 197 -5.25 -15.35 3.68
C GLY A 197 -4.16 -15.56 2.61
N GLN A 198 -3.42 -14.53 2.21
CA GLN A 198 -2.34 -14.66 1.23
C GLN A 198 -1.08 -15.25 1.86
N ASP A 199 -0.18 -15.77 1.01
CA ASP A 199 1.11 -16.30 1.46
C ASP A 199 2.12 -15.17 1.70
N PHE A 200 2.53 -15.00 2.94
CA PHE A 200 3.55 -14.05 3.39
C PHE A 200 4.84 -14.74 3.87
N SER A 201 5.10 -15.98 3.47
CA SER A 201 6.27 -16.77 3.90
C SER A 201 7.62 -16.12 3.57
N GLU A 202 7.66 -15.22 2.58
CA GLU A 202 8.88 -14.47 2.21
C GLU A 202 9.06 -13.19 3.03
N ALA A 203 8.08 -12.79 3.85
CA ALA A 203 8.26 -11.68 4.79
C ALA A 203 9.23 -12.07 5.91
N THR A 204 10.04 -11.12 6.35
CA THR A 204 10.91 -11.31 7.52
C THR A 204 10.09 -11.51 8.80
N LEU A 205 8.94 -10.83 8.89
CA LEU A 205 7.98 -10.94 9.97
C LEU A 205 6.58 -10.63 9.45
N VAL A 206 5.56 -11.23 10.05
CA VAL A 206 4.14 -10.88 9.84
C VAL A 206 3.60 -10.34 11.14
N ILE A 207 3.00 -9.14 11.11
CA ILE A 207 2.35 -8.51 12.26
C ILE A 207 0.88 -8.22 11.98
N GLN A 208 0.09 -7.99 13.02
CA GLN A 208 -1.31 -7.60 12.91
C GLN A 208 -1.51 -6.09 13.13
N GLN A 209 -0.66 -5.48 13.93
CA GLN A 209 -0.74 -4.08 14.32
C GLN A 209 0.65 -3.50 14.61
N TYR A 210 0.79 -2.18 14.49
CA TYR A 210 2.06 -1.49 14.71
C TYR A 210 2.50 -1.48 16.17
N SER A 211 1.56 -1.57 17.11
CA SER A 211 1.85 -1.68 18.55
C SER A 211 2.58 -2.96 18.97
N ASP A 212 2.72 -3.93 18.05
CA ASP A 212 3.52 -5.14 18.29
C ASP A 212 5.03 -4.90 18.12
N LEU A 213 5.43 -3.69 17.70
CA LEU A 213 6.81 -3.33 17.40
C LEU A 213 7.31 -2.17 18.26
N ASP A 214 8.53 -2.32 18.75
CA ASP A 214 9.35 -1.27 19.35
C ASP A 214 10.70 -1.16 18.64
N LEU A 215 11.54 -0.21 19.05
CA LEU A 215 12.87 0.00 18.46
C LEU A 215 13.81 -1.19 18.62
N GLU A 216 13.75 -1.88 19.73
CA GLU A 216 14.60 -3.05 20.00
C GLU A 216 14.24 -4.14 18.98
N ARG A 217 12.96 -4.43 18.82
CA ARG A 217 12.46 -5.41 17.87
C ARG A 217 12.80 -5.07 16.43
N LEU A 218 12.67 -3.79 16.03
CA LEU A 218 13.06 -3.34 14.68
C LEU A 218 14.55 -3.56 14.42
N ASN A 219 15.41 -3.26 15.41
CA ASN A 219 16.86 -3.48 15.27
C ASN A 219 17.21 -4.98 15.19
N GLU A 220 16.55 -5.83 15.96
CA GLU A 220 16.69 -7.29 15.85
C GLU A 220 16.33 -7.79 14.47
N ILE A 221 15.19 -7.34 13.92
CA ILE A 221 14.74 -7.70 12.57
C ILE A 221 15.76 -7.24 11.53
N LEU A 222 16.30 -6.03 11.67
CA LEU A 222 17.29 -5.51 10.73
C LEU A 222 18.59 -6.34 10.74
N LEU A 223 18.99 -6.89 11.89
CA LEU A 223 20.22 -7.65 12.07
C LEU A 223 20.08 -9.15 11.78
N SER A 224 18.86 -9.71 11.80
CA SER A 224 18.57 -11.12 11.46
C SER A 224 18.89 -11.43 10.00
#